data_1fcff0aacd98258324bf61f4d2b8a90a
#
_entry.id   1fcff0aacd98258324bf61f4d2b8a90a
#
_cell.length_a   1.000
_cell.length_b   1.000
_cell.length_c   1.000
_cell.angle_alpha   90.00
_cell.angle_beta   90.00
_cell.angle_gamma   90.00
#
_symmetry.space_group_name_H-M   'P 1'
#
loop_
_entity.id
_entity.type
_entity.pdbx_description
1 polymer ?
#
loop_
_entity_poly.entity_id
_entity_poly.type
_entity_poly.pdbx_seq_one_letter_code
_entity_poly.pdbx_strand_id
1 'polypeptide(L)'
;MTRAADKLIAQITQEISSGVLRPGDQLEESVLAEKFGVSRTPIREAIRAMVGCGFLQTIPRKGAIVRVLTSKELLDLFEVAAGLEGMACRLAAASLTDEHAKIIQDKLEKCEVLAEANDKVNYSIANLEFHAAIHQATDNHWLIEQLRHIGIHINPYRSLPYDIRGRLPKSSEEHALICQAILAGEGNKASELMRDHMMLQG
;
A
#
# COMPACT_ATOMS: atom_id res chain seq x y z
N MET A 1 18.52 10.15 14.72
CA MET A 1 17.45 9.48 15.47
C MET A 1 18.04 8.32 16.25
N THR A 2 17.41 7.91 17.35
CA THR A 2 17.88 6.73 18.08
C THR A 2 17.44 5.46 17.36
N ARG A 3 18.23 4.36 17.46
CA ARG A 3 17.88 3.05 16.87
C ARG A 3 16.48 2.53 17.32
N ALA A 4 16.04 2.99 18.50
CA ALA A 4 14.70 2.69 19.01
C ALA A 4 13.61 3.47 18.26
N ALA A 5 13.82 4.76 17.97
CA ALA A 5 12.87 5.57 17.20
C ALA A 5 12.69 5.03 15.78
N ASP A 6 13.77 4.58 15.11
CA ASP A 6 13.68 4.00 13.76
C ASP A 6 12.82 2.73 13.74
N LYS A 7 12.98 1.86 14.74
CA LYS A 7 12.13 0.66 14.88
C LYS A 7 10.66 1.01 15.11
N LEU A 8 10.40 2.02 15.94
CA LEU A 8 9.03 2.50 16.22
C LEU A 8 8.38 3.07 14.97
N ILE A 9 9.11 3.88 14.20
CA ILE A 9 8.63 4.41 12.92
C ILE A 9 8.23 3.26 12.00
N ALA A 10 9.08 2.24 11.84
CA ALA A 10 8.79 1.09 10.98
C ALA A 10 7.52 0.34 11.43
N GLN A 11 7.36 0.11 12.74
CA GLN A 11 6.19 -0.58 13.29
C GLN A 11 4.90 0.25 13.13
N ILE A 12 4.92 1.54 13.46
CA ILE A 12 3.76 2.42 13.30
C ILE A 12 3.39 2.55 11.82
N THR A 13 4.38 2.68 10.94
CA THR A 13 4.18 2.71 9.49
C THR A 13 3.50 1.43 8.99
N GLN A 14 3.93 0.27 9.50
CA GLN A 14 3.30 -1.01 9.16
C GLN A 14 1.84 -1.07 9.65
N GLU A 15 1.54 -0.60 10.85
CA GLU A 15 0.18 -0.54 11.40
C GLU A 15 -0.73 0.40 10.59
N ILE A 16 -0.20 1.53 10.12
CA ILE A 16 -0.93 2.44 9.21
C ILE A 16 -1.19 1.76 7.86
N SER A 17 -0.15 1.17 7.27
CA SER A 17 -0.24 0.53 5.95
C SER A 17 -1.17 -0.69 5.94
N SER A 18 -1.25 -1.44 7.04
CA SER A 18 -2.15 -2.58 7.20
C SER A 18 -3.57 -2.21 7.64
N GLY A 19 -3.85 -0.92 7.90
CA GLY A 19 -5.15 -0.45 8.35
C GLY A 19 -5.47 -0.74 9.83
N VAL A 20 -4.52 -1.21 10.62
CA VAL A 20 -4.63 -1.32 12.08
C VAL A 20 -4.76 0.05 12.72
N LEU A 21 -3.93 1.01 12.25
CA LEU A 21 -4.09 2.43 12.52
C LEU A 21 -4.73 3.09 11.31
N ARG A 22 -5.90 3.67 11.48
CA ARG A 22 -6.68 4.29 10.40
C ARG A 22 -6.47 5.81 10.35
N PRO A 23 -6.70 6.46 9.21
CA PRO A 23 -6.73 7.92 9.15
C PRO A 23 -7.66 8.51 10.20
N GLY A 24 -7.12 9.43 11.02
CA GLY A 24 -7.83 10.05 12.14
C GLY A 24 -7.59 9.41 13.50
N ASP A 25 -7.04 8.20 13.56
CA ASP A 25 -6.73 7.55 14.84
C ASP A 25 -5.66 8.31 15.60
N GLN A 26 -5.88 8.47 16.90
CA GLN A 26 -4.98 9.19 17.80
C GLN A 26 -3.84 8.28 18.27
N LEU A 27 -2.62 8.82 18.25
CA LEU A 27 -1.42 8.17 18.78
C LEU A 27 -1.06 8.81 20.13
N GLU A 28 -1.41 8.13 21.22
CA GLU A 28 -1.06 8.55 22.56
C GLU A 28 0.34 8.07 22.96
N GLU A 29 1.23 9.02 23.34
CA GLU A 29 2.61 8.71 23.72
C GLU A 29 2.70 7.68 24.87
N SER A 30 1.77 7.75 25.83
CA SER A 30 1.70 6.82 26.98
C SER A 30 1.34 5.40 26.55
N VAL A 31 0.32 5.26 25.70
CA VAL A 31 -0.14 3.96 25.19
C VAL A 31 0.94 3.31 24.33
N LEU A 32 1.58 4.10 23.44
CA LEU A 32 2.68 3.60 22.62
C LEU A 32 3.90 3.21 23.45
N ALA A 33 4.25 4.00 24.47
CA ALA A 33 5.36 3.69 25.37
C ALA A 33 5.15 2.36 26.10
N GLU A 34 3.94 2.10 26.60
CA GLU A 34 3.56 0.84 27.22
C GLU A 34 3.57 -0.32 26.23
N LYS A 35 2.91 -0.15 25.07
CA LYS A 35 2.81 -1.16 24.00
C LYS A 35 4.18 -1.65 23.52
N PHE A 36 5.13 -0.72 23.35
CA PHE A 36 6.46 -1.03 22.82
C PHE A 36 7.52 -1.26 23.91
N GLY A 37 7.18 -1.11 25.20
CA GLY A 37 8.12 -1.33 26.32
C GLY A 37 9.29 -0.33 26.33
N VAL A 38 9.07 0.93 25.92
CA VAL A 38 10.10 1.97 25.85
C VAL A 38 9.71 3.22 26.63
N SER A 39 10.69 4.10 26.90
CA SER A 39 10.38 5.42 27.49
C SER A 39 9.68 6.33 26.47
N ARG A 40 9.11 7.45 26.95
CA ARG A 40 8.40 8.42 26.09
C ARG A 40 9.32 9.17 25.11
N THR A 41 10.61 9.26 25.41
CA THR A 41 11.56 10.02 24.55
C THR A 41 11.64 9.47 23.13
N PRO A 42 11.95 8.17 22.88
CA PRO A 42 11.99 7.63 21.53
C PRO A 42 10.61 7.66 20.84
N ILE A 43 9.50 7.59 21.59
CA ILE A 43 8.15 7.76 21.03
C ILE A 43 7.96 9.17 20.47
N ARG A 44 8.36 10.20 21.21
CA ARG A 44 8.29 11.61 20.75
C ARG A 44 9.17 11.87 19.53
N GLU A 45 10.37 11.27 19.50
CA GLU A 45 11.26 11.36 18.34
C GLU A 45 10.61 10.73 17.10
N ALA A 46 10.04 9.53 17.25
CA ALA A 46 9.33 8.84 16.17
C ALA A 46 8.13 9.65 15.67
N ILE A 47 7.26 10.11 16.57
CA ILE A 47 6.08 10.93 16.22
C ILE A 47 6.50 12.20 15.47
N ARG A 48 7.51 12.93 15.97
CA ARG A 48 7.99 14.15 15.31
C ARG A 48 8.53 13.88 13.91
N ALA A 49 9.28 12.81 13.73
CA ALA A 49 9.79 12.40 12.42
C ALA A 49 8.64 12.06 11.47
N MET A 50 7.65 11.30 11.94
CA MET A 50 6.48 10.92 11.13
C MET A 50 5.56 12.11 10.79
N VAL A 51 5.46 13.11 11.66
CA VAL A 51 4.80 14.39 11.34
C VAL A 51 5.58 15.14 10.27
N GLY A 52 6.91 15.18 10.37
CA GLY A 52 7.78 15.80 9.35
C GLY A 52 7.68 15.13 7.97
N CYS A 53 7.44 13.82 7.92
CA CYS A 53 7.22 13.06 6.67
C CYS A 53 5.75 13.04 6.21
N GLY A 54 4.82 13.67 6.94
CA GLY A 54 3.42 13.77 6.57
C GLY A 54 2.57 12.53 6.82
N PHE A 55 3.06 11.51 7.55
CA PHE A 55 2.27 10.35 7.96
C PHE A 55 1.34 10.65 9.12
N LEU A 56 1.79 11.52 10.01
CA LEU A 56 1.01 12.02 11.15
C LEU A 56 0.79 13.51 11.02
N GLN A 57 -0.23 14.02 11.69
CA GLN A 57 -0.46 15.45 11.89
C GLN A 57 -0.71 15.75 13.36
N THR A 58 -0.30 16.92 13.81
CA THR A 58 -0.54 17.37 15.19
C THR A 58 -1.82 18.18 15.24
N ILE A 59 -2.73 17.81 16.15
CA ILE A 59 -3.95 18.58 16.42
C ILE A 59 -3.83 19.21 17.82
N PRO A 60 -4.09 20.51 17.97
CA PRO A 60 -4.11 21.16 19.28
C PRO A 60 -5.00 20.40 20.26
N ARG A 61 -4.49 20.12 21.46
CA ARG A 61 -5.17 19.41 22.55
C ARG A 61 -5.43 17.90 22.32
N LYS A 62 -5.26 17.38 21.09
CA LYS A 62 -5.43 15.94 20.77
C LYS A 62 -4.09 15.22 20.56
N GLY A 63 -2.98 15.95 20.41
CA GLY A 63 -1.69 15.33 20.14
C GLY A 63 -1.53 14.90 18.67
N ALA A 64 -0.86 13.78 18.42
CA ALA A 64 -0.64 13.27 17.09
C ALA A 64 -1.79 12.34 16.66
N ILE A 65 -2.21 12.47 15.40
CA ILE A 65 -3.16 11.57 14.75
C ILE A 65 -2.59 11.08 13.42
N VAL A 66 -3.05 9.94 12.94
CA VAL A 66 -2.82 9.51 11.55
C VAL A 66 -3.43 10.57 10.62
N ARG A 67 -2.64 11.04 9.66
CA ARG A 67 -3.09 12.11 8.77
C ARG A 67 -4.31 11.68 7.98
N VAL A 68 -5.31 12.54 7.95
CA VAL A 68 -6.49 12.40 7.08
C VAL A 68 -6.24 13.24 5.84
N LEU A 69 -6.26 12.61 4.67
CA LEU A 69 -6.14 13.31 3.40
C LEU A 69 -7.49 13.89 2.98
N THR A 70 -7.47 15.07 2.40
CA THR A 70 -8.63 15.62 1.69
C THR A 70 -8.91 14.79 0.43
N SER A 71 -10.14 14.84 -0.08
CA SER A 71 -10.49 14.13 -1.33
C SER A 71 -9.58 14.53 -2.50
N LYS A 72 -9.18 15.83 -2.57
CA LYS A 72 -8.25 16.29 -3.60
C LYS A 72 -6.86 15.68 -3.43
N GLU A 73 -6.29 15.74 -2.23
CA GLU A 73 -4.98 15.13 -1.94
C GLU A 73 -4.97 13.63 -2.22
N LEU A 74 -6.08 12.95 -1.91
CA LEU A 74 -6.22 11.52 -2.16
C LEU A 74 -6.23 11.23 -3.66
N LEU A 75 -7.00 11.97 -4.46
CA LEU A 75 -7.00 11.83 -5.92
C LEU A 75 -5.63 12.12 -6.54
N ASP A 76 -4.97 13.22 -6.15
CA ASP A 76 -3.63 13.56 -6.61
C ASP A 76 -2.62 12.43 -6.29
N LEU A 77 -2.77 11.82 -5.12
CA LEU A 77 -1.92 10.71 -4.67
C LEU A 77 -2.17 9.43 -5.47
N PHE A 78 -3.45 9.11 -5.75
CA PHE A 78 -3.81 7.96 -6.60
C PHE A 78 -3.33 8.14 -8.03
N GLU A 79 -3.38 9.35 -8.59
CA GLU A 79 -2.87 9.64 -9.93
C GLU A 79 -1.35 9.36 -10.03
N VAL A 80 -0.56 9.83 -9.06
CA VAL A 80 0.88 9.54 -9.01
C VAL A 80 1.14 8.05 -8.83
N ALA A 81 0.40 7.41 -7.91
CA ALA A 81 0.53 5.97 -7.67
C ALA A 81 0.19 5.15 -8.91
N ALA A 82 -0.87 5.49 -9.64
CA ALA A 82 -1.25 4.84 -10.90
C ALA A 82 -0.13 4.94 -11.95
N GLY A 83 0.54 6.09 -12.03
CA GLY A 83 1.70 6.27 -12.91
C GLY A 83 2.86 5.35 -12.56
N LEU A 84 3.21 5.25 -11.27
CA LEU A 84 4.30 4.40 -10.78
C LEU A 84 3.96 2.90 -10.90
N GLU A 85 2.74 2.50 -10.54
CA GLU A 85 2.25 1.12 -10.67
C GLU A 85 2.23 0.66 -12.13
N GLY A 86 1.75 1.53 -13.05
CA GLY A 86 1.79 1.25 -14.47
C GLY A 86 3.23 1.13 -15.01
N MET A 87 4.17 1.97 -14.52
CA MET A 87 5.59 1.81 -14.83
C MET A 87 6.11 0.47 -14.33
N ALA A 88 5.72 0.04 -13.13
CA ALA A 88 6.13 -1.24 -12.57
C ALA A 88 5.64 -2.41 -13.44
N CYS A 89 4.39 -2.42 -13.87
CA CYS A 89 3.87 -3.45 -14.77
C CYS A 89 4.64 -3.51 -16.10
N ARG A 90 4.95 -2.34 -16.69
CA ARG A 90 5.71 -2.28 -17.93
C ARG A 90 7.12 -2.82 -17.78
N LEU A 91 7.82 -2.49 -16.70
CA LEU A 91 9.16 -2.97 -16.42
C LEU A 91 9.17 -4.45 -16.04
N ALA A 92 8.23 -4.90 -15.21
CA ALA A 92 8.08 -6.30 -14.85
C ALA A 92 7.88 -7.18 -16.09
N ALA A 93 7.04 -6.75 -17.05
CA ALA A 93 6.85 -7.47 -18.31
C ALA A 93 8.12 -7.55 -19.16
N ALA A 94 9.01 -6.55 -19.09
CA ALA A 94 10.25 -6.52 -19.84
C ALA A 94 11.40 -7.34 -19.19
N SER A 95 11.37 -7.51 -17.86
CA SER A 95 12.42 -8.20 -17.09
C SER A 95 11.95 -9.50 -16.44
N LEU A 96 10.80 -10.04 -16.88
CA LEU A 96 10.14 -11.16 -16.26
C LEU A 96 11.03 -12.43 -16.29
N THR A 97 11.23 -13.02 -15.12
CA THR A 97 11.83 -14.36 -14.97
C THR A 97 10.76 -15.40 -14.68
N ASP A 98 11.04 -16.68 -14.89
CA ASP A 98 10.13 -17.77 -14.55
C ASP A 98 9.76 -17.78 -13.06
N GLU A 99 10.71 -17.41 -12.19
CA GLU A 99 10.49 -17.28 -10.76
C GLU A 99 9.50 -16.15 -10.44
N HIS A 100 9.72 -14.96 -11.00
CA HIS A 100 8.80 -13.84 -10.83
C HIS A 100 7.41 -14.13 -11.40
N ALA A 101 7.34 -14.77 -12.57
CA ALA A 101 6.08 -15.17 -13.19
C ALA A 101 5.26 -16.06 -12.25
N LYS A 102 5.92 -17.08 -11.67
CA LYS A 102 5.28 -17.97 -10.71
C LYS A 102 4.79 -17.23 -9.46
N ILE A 103 5.63 -16.38 -8.87
CA ILE A 103 5.24 -15.59 -7.67
C ILE A 103 4.02 -14.73 -7.95
N ILE A 104 3.97 -14.02 -9.10
CA ILE A 104 2.84 -13.17 -9.47
C ILE A 104 1.56 -14.00 -9.64
N GLN A 105 1.66 -15.19 -10.31
CA GLN A 105 0.52 -16.10 -10.47
C GLN A 105 0.02 -16.65 -9.14
N ASP A 106 0.90 -17.08 -8.23
CA ASP A 106 0.53 -17.57 -6.90
C ASP A 106 -0.20 -16.48 -6.09
N LYS A 107 0.20 -15.20 -6.23
CA LYS A 107 -0.47 -14.08 -5.57
C LYS A 107 -1.81 -13.73 -6.21
N LEU A 108 -1.93 -13.86 -7.53
CA LEU A 108 -3.21 -13.71 -8.23
C LEU A 108 -4.21 -14.78 -7.77
N GLU A 109 -3.83 -16.07 -7.78
CA GLU A 109 -4.69 -17.18 -7.33
C GLU A 109 -5.22 -16.94 -5.91
N LYS A 110 -4.36 -16.44 -5.01
CA LYS A 110 -4.79 -16.08 -3.66
C LYS A 110 -5.86 -14.97 -3.66
N CYS A 111 -5.72 -13.96 -4.53
CA CYS A 111 -6.72 -12.91 -4.68
C CYS A 111 -8.05 -13.49 -5.20
N GLU A 112 -8.01 -14.37 -6.20
CA GLU A 112 -9.20 -14.98 -6.80
C GLU A 112 -9.99 -15.80 -5.77
N VAL A 113 -9.32 -16.68 -5.02
CA VAL A 113 -9.94 -17.48 -3.96
C VAL A 113 -10.61 -16.61 -2.91
N LEU A 114 -9.96 -15.52 -2.48
CA LEU A 114 -10.50 -14.62 -1.46
C LEU A 114 -11.63 -13.75 -2.00
N ALA A 115 -11.59 -13.39 -3.29
CA ALA A 115 -12.69 -12.67 -3.95
C ALA A 115 -13.95 -13.54 -4.07
N GLU A 116 -13.80 -14.82 -4.46
CA GLU A 116 -14.89 -15.79 -4.50
C GLU A 116 -15.51 -16.04 -3.12
N ALA A 117 -14.67 -16.12 -2.08
CA ALA A 117 -15.11 -16.25 -0.70
C ALA A 117 -15.72 -14.95 -0.12
N ASN A 118 -15.66 -13.83 -0.85
CA ASN A 118 -16.03 -12.49 -0.40
C ASN A 118 -15.35 -12.08 0.92
N ASP A 119 -14.12 -12.56 1.13
CA ASP A 119 -13.29 -12.25 2.30
C ASP A 119 -12.51 -10.94 2.09
N LYS A 120 -13.18 -9.81 2.34
CA LYS A 120 -12.63 -8.47 2.10
C LYS A 120 -11.34 -8.19 2.88
N VAL A 121 -11.26 -8.70 4.11
CA VAL A 121 -10.11 -8.43 5.00
C VAL A 121 -8.85 -9.11 4.46
N ASN A 122 -8.93 -10.40 4.19
CA ASN A 122 -7.80 -11.14 3.66
C ASN A 122 -7.51 -10.78 2.20
N TYR A 123 -8.54 -10.43 1.41
CA TYR A 123 -8.35 -9.91 0.07
C TYR A 123 -7.53 -8.61 0.06
N SER A 124 -7.80 -7.69 0.98
CA SER A 124 -7.02 -6.45 1.07
C SER A 124 -5.52 -6.73 1.28
N ILE A 125 -5.18 -7.73 2.09
CA ILE A 125 -3.80 -8.17 2.31
C ILE A 125 -3.22 -8.81 1.05
N ALA A 126 -3.97 -9.74 0.44
CA ALA A 126 -3.53 -10.43 -0.79
C ALA A 126 -3.33 -9.46 -1.96
N ASN A 127 -4.19 -8.44 -2.09
CA ASN A 127 -4.05 -7.36 -3.06
C ASN A 127 -2.71 -6.62 -2.91
N LEU A 128 -2.31 -6.27 -1.68
CA LEU A 128 -1.01 -5.64 -1.44
C LEU A 128 0.16 -6.57 -1.79
N GLU A 129 0.02 -7.87 -1.51
CA GLU A 129 1.02 -8.89 -1.86
C GLU A 129 1.15 -9.06 -3.38
N PHE A 130 0.03 -9.03 -4.13
CA PHE A 130 0.03 -9.09 -5.60
C PHE A 130 0.75 -7.89 -6.22
N HIS A 131 0.43 -6.67 -5.83
CA HIS A 131 1.14 -5.47 -6.27
C HIS A 131 2.63 -5.54 -5.92
N ALA A 132 2.96 -5.94 -4.69
CA ALA A 132 4.35 -6.08 -4.26
C ALA A 132 5.14 -7.10 -5.10
N ALA A 133 4.53 -8.21 -5.52
CA ALA A 133 5.15 -9.19 -6.42
C ALA A 133 5.51 -8.57 -7.78
N ILE A 134 4.63 -7.75 -8.34
CA ILE A 134 4.90 -7.01 -9.58
C ILE A 134 6.05 -6.01 -9.38
N HIS A 135 6.06 -5.29 -8.24
CA HIS A 135 7.15 -4.35 -7.93
C HIS A 135 8.51 -5.07 -7.89
N GLN A 136 8.60 -6.22 -7.23
CA GLN A 136 9.85 -7.00 -7.15
C GLN A 136 10.30 -7.49 -8.53
N ALA A 137 9.37 -7.88 -9.41
CA ALA A 137 9.67 -8.35 -10.75
C ALA A 137 10.29 -7.26 -11.66
N THR A 138 10.27 -5.98 -11.24
CA THR A 138 10.91 -4.88 -11.99
C THR A 138 12.43 -4.88 -11.87
N ASP A 139 12.98 -5.49 -10.83
CA ASP A 139 14.41 -5.39 -10.42
C ASP A 139 14.93 -3.95 -10.37
N ASN A 140 14.01 -2.97 -10.16
CA ASN A 140 14.31 -1.55 -10.10
C ASN A 140 14.17 -1.02 -8.68
N HIS A 141 15.28 -1.04 -7.94
CA HIS A 141 15.32 -0.61 -6.53
C HIS A 141 14.74 0.81 -6.31
N TRP A 142 15.03 1.76 -7.20
CA TRP A 142 14.51 3.13 -7.07
C TRP A 142 13.00 3.21 -7.22
N LEU A 143 12.42 2.44 -8.17
CA LEU A 143 10.98 2.38 -8.35
C LEU A 143 10.31 1.71 -7.15
N ILE A 144 10.86 0.59 -6.68
CA ILE A 144 10.35 -0.15 -5.51
C ILE A 144 10.30 0.76 -4.28
N GLU A 145 11.34 1.56 -4.03
CA GLU A 145 11.36 2.50 -2.91
C GLU A 145 10.31 3.60 -3.03
N GLN A 146 10.08 4.14 -4.24
CA GLN A 146 9.03 5.16 -4.45
C GLN A 146 7.63 4.55 -4.27
N LEU A 147 7.37 3.35 -4.80
CA LEU A 147 6.11 2.63 -4.62
C LEU A 147 5.85 2.30 -3.15
N ARG A 148 6.88 1.87 -2.42
CA ARG A 148 6.78 1.65 -0.98
C ARG A 148 6.44 2.94 -0.23
N HIS A 149 7.07 4.05 -0.59
CA HIS A 149 6.86 5.34 0.07
C HIS A 149 5.44 5.87 -0.15
N ILE A 150 4.95 5.84 -1.39
CA ILE A 150 3.59 6.27 -1.70
C ILE A 150 2.55 5.30 -1.14
N GLY A 151 2.86 3.99 -1.12
CA GLY A 151 2.00 2.95 -0.59
C GLY A 151 1.60 3.17 0.86
N ILE A 152 2.49 3.69 1.71
CA ILE A 152 2.18 3.97 3.12
C ILE A 152 1.01 4.95 3.25
N HIS A 153 0.93 5.93 2.35
CA HIS A 153 -0.14 6.92 2.37
C HIS A 153 -1.44 6.42 1.75
N ILE A 154 -1.36 5.57 0.72
CA ILE A 154 -2.53 5.16 -0.08
C ILE A 154 -3.18 3.87 0.44
N ASN A 155 -2.39 2.95 1.02
CA ASN A 155 -2.88 1.63 1.44
C ASN A 155 -4.06 1.69 2.43
N PRO A 156 -4.12 2.63 3.40
CA PRO A 156 -5.26 2.77 4.29
C PRO A 156 -6.59 3.08 3.58
N TYR A 157 -6.52 3.58 2.34
CA TYR A 157 -7.69 3.93 1.53
C TYR A 157 -8.02 2.89 0.45
N ARG A 158 -7.09 1.98 0.13
CA ARG A 158 -7.27 0.97 -0.94
C ARG A 158 -8.40 -0.01 -0.68
N SER A 159 -8.70 -0.31 0.58
CA SER A 159 -9.78 -1.26 0.94
C SER A 159 -11.18 -0.63 0.97
N LEU A 160 -11.29 0.70 0.99
CA LEU A 160 -12.57 1.40 1.09
C LEU A 160 -13.57 1.02 -0.02
N PRO A 161 -13.15 0.89 -1.31
CA PRO A 161 -14.06 0.50 -2.38
C PRO A 161 -14.61 -0.92 -2.26
N TYR A 162 -13.99 -1.81 -1.48
CA TYR A 162 -14.45 -3.21 -1.36
C TYR A 162 -15.79 -3.37 -0.64
N ASP A 163 -16.29 -2.30 0.00
CA ASP A 163 -17.64 -2.27 0.56
C ASP A 163 -18.71 -2.05 -0.51
N ILE A 164 -18.33 -1.60 -1.71
CA ILE A 164 -19.21 -1.45 -2.85
C ILE A 164 -19.50 -2.84 -3.43
N ARG A 165 -20.80 -3.16 -3.59
CA ARG A 165 -21.21 -4.45 -4.14
C ARG A 165 -20.60 -4.70 -5.53
N GLY A 166 -19.98 -5.85 -5.69
CA GLY A 166 -19.37 -6.27 -6.96
C GLY A 166 -17.97 -5.71 -7.21
N ARG A 167 -17.45 -4.83 -6.34
CA ARG A 167 -16.09 -4.27 -6.54
C ARG A 167 -14.99 -5.32 -6.33
N LEU A 168 -15.18 -6.23 -5.38
CA LEU A 168 -14.17 -7.25 -5.07
C LEU A 168 -13.96 -8.23 -6.25
N PRO A 169 -14.99 -8.88 -6.81
CA PRO A 169 -14.83 -9.70 -8.01
C PRO A 169 -14.25 -8.93 -9.19
N LYS A 170 -14.71 -7.70 -9.42
CA LYS A 170 -14.18 -6.85 -10.49
C LYS A 170 -12.68 -6.55 -10.32
N SER A 171 -12.23 -6.26 -9.09
CA SER A 171 -10.81 -6.05 -8.79
C SER A 171 -9.97 -7.29 -9.11
N SER A 172 -10.49 -8.48 -8.79
CA SER A 172 -9.83 -9.76 -9.10
C SER A 172 -9.74 -10.02 -10.61
N GLU A 173 -10.81 -9.74 -11.37
CA GLU A 173 -10.81 -9.81 -12.84
C GLU A 173 -9.79 -8.84 -13.46
N GLU A 174 -9.70 -7.61 -12.94
CA GLU A 174 -8.72 -6.62 -13.38
C GLU A 174 -7.29 -7.11 -13.12
N HIS A 175 -7.01 -7.73 -11.97
CA HIS A 175 -5.71 -8.35 -11.67
C HIS A 175 -5.36 -9.48 -12.62
N ALA A 176 -6.32 -10.33 -12.99
CA ALA A 176 -6.11 -11.41 -13.94
C ALA A 176 -5.67 -10.87 -15.32
N LEU A 177 -6.32 -9.81 -15.80
CA LEU A 177 -5.96 -9.16 -17.07
C LEU A 177 -4.57 -8.51 -17.02
N ILE A 178 -4.21 -7.87 -15.90
CA ILE A 178 -2.89 -7.27 -15.68
C ILE A 178 -1.82 -8.38 -15.68
N CYS A 179 -2.04 -9.44 -14.92
CA CYS A 179 -1.13 -10.58 -14.85
C CYS A 179 -0.91 -11.20 -16.23
N GLN A 180 -1.98 -11.47 -16.99
CA GLN A 180 -1.92 -12.01 -18.34
C GLN A 180 -1.06 -11.13 -19.26
N ALA A 181 -1.25 -9.80 -19.22
CA ALA A 181 -0.47 -8.87 -20.04
C ALA A 181 1.02 -8.85 -19.64
N ILE A 182 1.33 -8.94 -18.34
CA ILE A 182 2.72 -9.06 -17.86
C ILE A 182 3.36 -10.34 -18.36
N LEU A 183 2.69 -11.49 -18.20
CA LEU A 183 3.19 -12.80 -18.62
C LEU A 183 3.39 -12.91 -20.13
N ALA A 184 2.57 -12.20 -20.91
CA ALA A 184 2.70 -12.13 -22.38
C ALA A 184 3.79 -11.14 -22.85
N GLY A 185 4.48 -10.42 -21.93
CA GLY A 185 5.44 -9.38 -22.30
C GLY A 185 4.82 -8.10 -22.89
N GLU A 186 3.48 -7.95 -22.76
CA GLU A 186 2.72 -6.81 -23.29
C GLU A 186 2.79 -5.58 -22.34
N GLY A 187 4.01 -5.07 -22.09
CA GLY A 187 4.28 -4.08 -21.05
C GLY A 187 3.43 -2.81 -21.13
N ASN A 188 3.18 -2.28 -22.33
CA ASN A 188 2.34 -1.08 -22.48
C ASN A 188 0.88 -1.37 -22.08
N LYS A 189 0.33 -2.50 -22.50
CA LYS A 189 -1.01 -2.93 -22.16
C LYS A 189 -1.14 -3.19 -20.66
N ALA A 190 -0.17 -3.86 -20.05
CA ALA A 190 -0.14 -4.07 -18.60
C ALA A 190 -0.13 -2.75 -17.82
N SER A 191 0.62 -1.76 -18.32
CA SER A 191 0.68 -0.41 -17.77
C SER A 191 -0.67 0.31 -17.82
N GLU A 192 -1.38 0.26 -18.96
CA GLU A 192 -2.70 0.87 -19.13
C GLU A 192 -3.73 0.22 -18.20
N LEU A 193 -3.81 -1.13 -18.20
CA LEU A 193 -4.72 -1.88 -17.32
C LEU A 193 -4.49 -1.57 -15.84
N MET A 194 -3.23 -1.49 -15.41
CA MET A 194 -2.92 -1.17 -14.02
C MET A 194 -3.30 0.28 -13.68
N ARG A 195 -3.07 1.23 -14.56
CA ARG A 195 -3.47 2.63 -14.33
C ARG A 195 -4.99 2.76 -14.20
N ASP A 196 -5.73 2.11 -15.06
CA ASP A 196 -7.20 2.11 -15.01
C ASP A 196 -7.70 1.45 -13.71
N HIS A 197 -7.12 0.30 -13.33
CA HIS A 197 -7.40 -0.39 -12.08
C HIS A 197 -7.19 0.51 -10.86
N MET A 198 -6.09 1.25 -10.84
CA MET A 198 -5.75 2.18 -9.75
C MET A 198 -6.71 3.38 -9.68
N MET A 199 -7.12 3.94 -10.81
CA MET A 199 -8.04 5.09 -10.86
C MET A 199 -9.47 4.72 -10.51
N LEU A 200 -9.89 3.47 -10.72
CA LEU A 200 -11.21 2.97 -10.30
C LEU A 200 -11.32 2.71 -8.78
N GLN A 201 -10.17 2.69 -8.10
CA GLN A 201 -10.11 2.56 -6.65
C GLN A 201 -10.15 3.90 -5.91
N GLY A 202 -9.95 5.01 -6.61
CA GLY A 202 -9.94 6.37 -6.09
C GLY A 202 -11.31 7.04 -5.98
#